data_1c5354b1834b4b0fb7016b7a9d95e381
#
_entry.id   1c5354b1834b4b0fb7016b7a9d95e381
#
_cell.length_a   1.000
_cell.length_b   1.000
_cell.length_c   1.000
_cell.angle_alpha   90.00
_cell.angle_beta   90.00
_cell.angle_gamma   90.00
#
_symmetry.space_group_name_H-M   'P 1'
#
loop_
_entity.id
_entity.type
_entity.pdbx_description
1 polymer ?
#
loop_
_entity_poly.entity_id
_entity_poly.type
_entity_poly.pdbx_seq_one_letter_code
_entity_poly.pdbx_strand_id
1 'polypeptide(L)'
;MMPEHTMTPSLPGSLPGSAASTAQTPPTDFLDYWKLDCREVRTFRGHSHGIWTVAFSPDGLTLASGGAERLVRMWDIETGRLLRSLRGHTNDVRAVVFTPDGQTLATGSEDRTIRLWNGKTGEPTKILFTRYDHNVCSLSLSPDGLMLARGSHNKDIKIWEVTTGTELMTLLGKDEYDHHWSVCVAFSPDGIHLAHGTDIGKIKIWEVLPSGEEKVLHDGHWRRGVEDSTETRGYYIEDDGGFQKPMDYWIGAMTFTPDAKILITGSRDRTIKLFDMPHLIEKKSLTGHTGWIRSLAVSPDGKVLVSASDDQTIKFWDLATGRNFRTLKDHTGAVRCITFSPDGKRLASASWDRTIKLWEGGAKAEE
;
A
#
# COMPACT_ATOMS: atom_id res chain seq x y z
N MET A 1 75.99 31.22 32.99
CA MET A 1 75.09 30.11 32.66
C MET A 1 73.69 30.55 33.02
N MET A 2 72.93 30.96 32.07
CA MET A 2 71.53 31.33 32.19
C MET A 2 70.70 30.30 31.40
N PRO A 3 69.55 29.85 31.87
CA PRO A 3 68.73 28.87 31.15
C PRO A 3 67.79 29.61 30.14
N GLU A 4 67.63 28.98 29.02
CA GLU A 4 66.82 29.39 27.90
C GLU A 4 65.30 29.38 28.25
N HIS A 5 64.61 30.44 27.89
CA HIS A 5 63.14 30.52 27.90
C HIS A 5 62.61 29.95 26.59
N THR A 6 61.99 28.81 26.67
CA THR A 6 61.17 28.29 25.57
C THR A 6 59.76 28.85 25.64
N MET A 7 59.45 29.71 24.66
CA MET A 7 58.08 30.16 24.39
C MET A 7 57.29 29.08 23.69
N THR A 8 56.17 28.70 24.27
CA THR A 8 55.12 27.91 23.60
C THR A 8 54.15 28.83 22.85
N PRO A 9 53.82 28.54 21.56
CA PRO A 9 52.81 29.35 20.89
C PRO A 9 51.40 28.91 21.30
N SER A 10 50.59 29.91 21.69
CA SER A 10 49.16 29.76 21.95
C SER A 10 48.41 29.50 20.64
N LEU A 11 47.59 28.43 20.63
CA LEU A 11 46.66 28.11 19.56
C LEU A 11 45.43 29.04 19.57
N PRO A 12 44.94 29.50 18.41
CA PRO A 12 43.76 30.35 18.33
C PRO A 12 42.47 29.54 18.44
N GLY A 13 41.52 30.16 19.10
CA GLY A 13 40.13 29.95 19.30
C GLY A 13 39.39 28.78 18.64
N SER A 14 38.72 28.04 19.48
CA SER A 14 37.69 27.07 19.10
C SER A 14 36.55 27.73 18.30
N LEU A 15 36.29 27.18 17.12
CA LEU A 15 35.10 27.47 16.30
C LEU A 15 33.83 27.07 17.08
N PRO A 16 32.73 27.80 16.94
CA PRO A 16 31.47 27.44 17.58
C PRO A 16 30.99 26.10 17.01
N GLY A 17 30.63 25.20 17.94
CA GLY A 17 30.18 23.85 17.62
C GLY A 17 29.01 23.85 16.63
N SER A 18 29.15 23.04 15.61
CA SER A 18 28.05 22.61 14.77
C SER A 18 26.97 22.02 15.66
N ALA A 19 25.78 22.58 15.63
CA ALA A 19 24.61 22.00 16.26
C ALA A 19 24.43 20.59 15.72
N ALA A 20 24.72 19.58 16.53
CA ALA A 20 24.37 18.21 16.25
C ALA A 20 22.85 18.17 16.09
N SER A 21 22.39 17.83 14.89
CA SER A 21 21.00 17.45 14.66
C SER A 21 20.67 16.33 15.63
N THR A 22 19.89 16.65 16.67
CA THR A 22 19.33 15.65 17.56
C THR A 22 18.40 14.79 16.73
N ALA A 23 18.87 13.62 16.31
CA ALA A 23 18.02 12.58 15.77
C ALA A 23 16.98 12.28 16.86
N GLN A 24 15.77 12.81 16.68
CA GLN A 24 14.67 12.55 17.59
C GLN A 24 14.39 11.04 17.54
N THR A 25 14.44 10.39 18.69
CA THR A 25 14.00 9.02 18.86
C THR A 25 12.61 8.85 18.23
N PRO A 26 12.33 7.75 17.54
CA PRO A 26 11.01 7.53 16.97
C PRO A 26 9.96 7.62 18.06
N PRO A 27 8.77 8.18 17.78
CA PRO A 27 7.71 8.26 18.74
C PRO A 27 7.36 6.86 19.24
N THR A 28 7.22 6.69 20.54
CA THR A 28 6.83 5.43 21.17
C THR A 28 5.35 5.12 20.96
N ASP A 29 4.56 6.11 20.52
CA ASP A 29 3.13 6.00 20.24
C ASP A 29 2.75 6.84 19.00
N PHE A 30 2.51 6.15 17.86
CA PHE A 30 2.10 6.80 16.63
C PHE A 30 0.69 7.40 16.72
N LEU A 31 -0.17 6.88 17.59
CA LEU A 31 -1.51 7.44 17.77
C LEU A 31 -1.44 8.88 18.28
N ASP A 32 -0.65 9.12 19.32
CA ASP A 32 -0.44 10.46 19.83
C ASP A 32 0.32 11.35 18.85
N TYR A 33 1.34 10.79 18.20
CA TYR A 33 2.12 11.48 17.17
C TYR A 33 1.23 12.05 16.05
N TRP A 34 0.30 11.24 15.50
CA TRP A 34 -0.60 11.65 14.44
C TRP A 34 -1.83 12.42 14.93
N LYS A 35 -2.17 12.36 16.24
CA LYS A 35 -3.21 13.20 16.86
C LYS A 35 -2.75 14.61 17.13
N LEU A 36 -1.49 14.82 17.52
CA LEU A 36 -0.97 16.13 17.89
C LEU A 36 -0.95 17.10 16.72
N ASP A 37 -0.32 16.72 15.64
CA ASP A 37 -0.27 17.51 14.42
C ASP A 37 -0.21 16.59 13.18
N CYS A 38 -0.59 17.11 12.03
CA CYS A 38 -0.40 16.47 10.74
C CYS A 38 -0.44 17.57 9.68
N ARG A 39 0.68 17.81 9.04
CA ARG A 39 0.82 18.85 8.03
C ARG A 39 1.36 18.30 6.73
N GLU A 40 0.96 18.93 5.63
CA GLU A 40 1.61 18.72 4.34
C GLU A 40 3.00 19.36 4.40
N VAL A 41 4.03 18.53 4.18
CA VAL A 41 5.42 19.03 4.14
C VAL A 41 5.92 19.17 2.69
N ARG A 42 5.27 18.48 1.75
CA ARG A 42 5.67 18.55 0.34
C ARG A 42 4.57 18.09 -0.61
N THR A 43 4.50 18.74 -1.78
CA THR A 43 3.74 18.26 -2.94
C THR A 43 4.69 17.95 -4.09
N PHE A 44 4.67 16.71 -4.59
CA PHE A 44 5.40 16.32 -5.80
C PHE A 44 4.50 16.55 -7.01
N ARG A 45 5.03 17.30 -7.98
CA ARG A 45 4.35 17.65 -9.23
C ARG A 45 5.15 17.18 -10.42
N GLY A 46 4.47 16.77 -11.49
CA GLY A 46 5.13 16.34 -12.73
C GLY A 46 4.43 15.20 -13.45
N HIS A 47 3.53 14.45 -12.76
CA HIS A 47 2.65 13.53 -13.44
C HIS A 47 1.67 14.30 -14.36
N SER A 48 1.51 13.84 -15.60
CA SER A 48 0.59 14.44 -16.58
C SER A 48 -0.84 13.94 -16.42
N HIS A 49 -1.03 12.80 -15.79
CA HIS A 49 -2.32 12.12 -15.58
C HIS A 49 -2.48 11.70 -14.11
N GLY A 50 -3.65 11.18 -13.77
CA GLY A 50 -3.95 10.66 -12.43
C GLY A 50 -2.96 9.60 -11.98
N ILE A 51 -2.62 9.61 -10.69
CA ILE A 51 -1.68 8.69 -10.08
C ILE A 51 -2.48 7.58 -9.39
N TRP A 52 -2.12 6.34 -9.67
CA TRP A 52 -2.79 5.17 -9.12
C TRP A 52 -2.15 4.66 -7.85
N THR A 53 -0.82 4.78 -7.74
CA THR A 53 -0.06 4.07 -6.73
C THR A 53 1.20 4.84 -6.34
N VAL A 54 1.60 4.69 -5.08
CA VAL A 54 2.84 5.25 -4.52
C VAL A 54 3.40 4.29 -3.47
N ALA A 55 4.73 4.17 -3.41
CA ALA A 55 5.42 3.38 -2.40
C ALA A 55 6.70 4.06 -1.94
N PHE A 56 7.03 3.98 -0.66
CA PHE A 56 8.35 4.34 -0.12
C PHE A 56 9.36 3.24 -0.41
N SER A 57 10.59 3.63 -0.69
CA SER A 57 11.73 2.72 -0.56
C SER A 57 11.94 2.34 0.91
N PRO A 58 12.49 1.15 1.23
CA PRO A 58 12.70 0.72 2.61
C PRO A 58 13.62 1.60 3.44
N ASP A 59 14.52 2.35 2.79
CA ASP A 59 15.38 3.34 3.46
C ASP A 59 14.68 4.67 3.75
N GLY A 60 13.44 4.84 3.25
CA GLY A 60 12.65 6.05 3.44
C GLY A 60 13.13 7.26 2.66
N LEU A 61 14.09 7.11 1.71
CA LEU A 61 14.69 8.23 0.99
C LEU A 61 14.07 8.50 -0.38
N THR A 62 13.40 7.49 -0.95
CA THR A 62 12.82 7.56 -2.29
C THR A 62 11.34 7.21 -2.26
N LEU A 63 10.53 7.88 -3.10
CA LEU A 63 9.18 7.46 -3.45
C LEU A 63 9.18 6.94 -4.89
N ALA A 64 8.48 5.82 -5.13
CA ALA A 64 8.10 5.38 -6.46
C ALA A 64 6.61 5.60 -6.67
N SER A 65 6.21 6.06 -7.85
CA SER A 65 4.80 6.31 -8.19
C SER A 65 4.47 5.83 -9.59
N GLY A 66 3.27 5.31 -9.78
CA GLY A 66 2.73 4.86 -11.05
C GLY A 66 1.38 5.50 -11.35
N GLY A 67 1.09 5.76 -12.61
CA GLY A 67 -0.14 6.44 -13.00
C GLY A 67 -0.61 6.12 -14.43
N ALA A 68 -1.64 6.84 -14.86
CA ALA A 68 -2.26 6.69 -16.16
C ALA A 68 -1.39 7.21 -17.32
N GLU A 69 -0.23 7.78 -17.04
CA GLU A 69 0.75 8.19 -18.05
C GLU A 69 1.70 7.06 -18.50
N ARG A 70 1.50 5.82 -18.01
CA ARG A 70 2.29 4.62 -18.35
C ARG A 70 3.75 4.68 -17.88
N LEU A 71 4.08 5.61 -17.01
CA LEU A 71 5.40 5.80 -16.44
C LEU A 71 5.43 5.46 -14.97
N VAL A 72 6.57 4.94 -14.52
CA VAL A 72 6.91 4.91 -13.11
C VAL A 72 7.90 6.05 -12.85
N ARG A 73 7.65 6.84 -11.82
CA ARG A 73 8.54 7.95 -11.42
C ARG A 73 9.15 7.66 -10.06
N MET A 74 10.43 7.96 -9.95
CA MET A 74 11.16 7.90 -8.68
C MET A 74 11.52 9.32 -8.24
N TRP A 75 11.25 9.62 -6.98
CA TRP A 75 11.38 10.95 -6.41
C TRP A 75 12.27 10.92 -5.18
N ASP A 76 13.12 11.92 -5.03
CA ASP A 76 13.85 12.17 -3.79
C ASP A 76 12.90 12.83 -2.77
N ILE A 77 12.81 12.26 -1.60
CA ILE A 77 11.85 12.71 -0.57
C ILE A 77 12.26 14.03 0.03
N GLU A 78 13.56 14.23 0.29
CA GLU A 78 14.06 15.43 0.95
C GLU A 78 14.02 16.65 0.05
N THR A 79 14.34 16.50 -1.22
CA THR A 79 14.36 17.63 -2.17
C THR A 79 13.08 17.78 -2.97
N GLY A 80 12.26 16.73 -3.07
CA GLY A 80 11.07 16.67 -3.93
C GLY A 80 11.41 16.56 -5.43
N ARG A 81 12.66 16.34 -5.78
CA ARG A 81 13.09 16.27 -7.19
C ARG A 81 12.76 14.91 -7.80
N LEU A 82 12.40 14.96 -9.07
CA LEU A 82 12.30 13.76 -9.89
C LEU A 82 13.71 13.20 -10.13
N LEU A 83 13.97 12.02 -9.61
CA LEU A 83 15.22 11.30 -9.83
C LEU A 83 15.23 10.61 -11.18
N ARG A 84 14.15 9.88 -11.51
CA ARG A 84 14.06 9.05 -12.72
C ARG A 84 12.62 8.90 -13.21
N SER A 85 12.49 8.62 -14.51
CA SER A 85 11.25 8.17 -15.13
C SER A 85 11.52 6.83 -15.82
N LEU A 86 10.95 5.75 -15.31
CA LEU A 86 11.15 4.41 -15.82
C LEU A 86 10.15 4.18 -16.96
N ARG A 87 10.66 3.90 -18.14
CA ARG A 87 9.87 3.70 -19.36
C ARG A 87 9.81 2.21 -19.70
N GLY A 88 8.67 1.77 -20.18
CA GLY A 88 8.52 0.38 -20.62
C GLY A 88 7.09 -0.11 -20.60
N HIS A 89 6.31 0.24 -19.59
CA HIS A 89 4.88 -0.06 -19.59
C HIS A 89 4.15 0.65 -20.73
N THR A 90 3.19 -0.06 -21.33
CA THR A 90 2.41 0.44 -22.48
C THR A 90 0.98 0.81 -22.11
N ASN A 91 0.59 0.61 -20.85
CA ASN A 91 -0.69 1.02 -20.28
C ASN A 91 -0.51 1.48 -18.83
N ASP A 92 -1.61 1.83 -18.14
CA ASP A 92 -1.66 2.35 -16.78
C ASP A 92 -0.85 1.50 -15.80
N VAL A 93 -0.01 2.14 -14.98
CA VAL A 93 0.71 1.48 -13.90
C VAL A 93 -0.15 1.51 -12.65
N ARG A 94 -0.65 0.34 -12.24
CA ARG A 94 -1.62 0.17 -11.16
C ARG A 94 -1.02 -0.13 -9.81
N ALA A 95 0.16 -0.74 -9.79
CA ALA A 95 0.83 -1.14 -8.56
C ALA A 95 2.33 -0.89 -8.64
N VAL A 96 2.91 -0.44 -7.52
CA VAL A 96 4.36 -0.35 -7.30
C VAL A 96 4.68 -0.85 -5.90
N VAL A 97 5.70 -1.69 -5.76
CA VAL A 97 6.17 -2.19 -4.47
C VAL A 97 7.69 -2.38 -4.49
N PHE A 98 8.37 -2.01 -3.41
CA PHE A 98 9.79 -2.30 -3.22
C PHE A 98 9.96 -3.59 -2.43
N THR A 99 10.96 -4.38 -2.78
CA THR A 99 11.42 -5.47 -1.88
C THR A 99 11.94 -4.89 -0.56
N PRO A 100 11.84 -5.62 0.56
CA PRO A 100 12.28 -5.12 1.88
C PRO A 100 13.75 -4.71 1.93
N ASP A 101 14.61 -5.31 1.10
CA ASP A 101 16.02 -4.96 0.95
C ASP A 101 16.27 -3.74 0.04
N GLY A 102 15.21 -3.22 -0.61
CA GLY A 102 15.27 -2.09 -1.54
C GLY A 102 16.02 -2.37 -2.85
N GLN A 103 16.41 -3.63 -3.12
CA GLN A 103 17.16 -3.95 -4.33
C GLN A 103 16.28 -4.04 -5.57
N THR A 104 15.01 -4.40 -5.39
CA THR A 104 14.05 -4.55 -6.49
C THR A 104 12.84 -3.65 -6.30
N LEU A 105 12.43 -2.97 -7.34
CA LEU A 105 11.13 -2.33 -7.48
C LEU A 105 10.30 -3.20 -8.44
N ALA A 106 9.14 -3.68 -8.01
CA ALA A 106 8.18 -4.36 -8.86
C ALA A 106 7.03 -3.43 -9.23
N THR A 107 6.64 -3.45 -10.49
CA THR A 107 5.54 -2.62 -11.01
C THR A 107 4.57 -3.46 -11.81
N GLY A 108 3.28 -3.28 -11.58
CA GLY A 108 2.20 -3.98 -12.25
C GLY A 108 1.36 -3.03 -13.09
N SER A 109 0.98 -3.45 -14.30
CA SER A 109 0.29 -2.60 -15.26
C SER A 109 -0.90 -3.28 -15.93
N GLU A 110 -1.80 -2.46 -16.45
CA GLU A 110 -2.86 -2.88 -17.36
C GLU A 110 -2.33 -3.38 -18.71
N ASP A 111 -1.03 -3.23 -18.99
CA ASP A 111 -0.38 -3.85 -20.15
C ASP A 111 -0.14 -5.36 -19.97
N ARG A 112 -0.63 -5.93 -18.86
CA ARG A 112 -0.57 -7.36 -18.53
C ARG A 112 0.84 -7.85 -18.18
N THR A 113 1.72 -6.93 -17.84
CA THR A 113 3.08 -7.26 -17.41
C THR A 113 3.32 -6.82 -15.98
N ILE A 114 4.18 -7.57 -15.31
CA ILE A 114 4.90 -7.12 -14.14
C ILE A 114 6.32 -6.85 -14.59
N ARG A 115 6.87 -5.70 -14.27
CA ARG A 115 8.26 -5.35 -14.55
C ARG A 115 9.03 -5.24 -13.27
N LEU A 116 10.21 -5.83 -13.25
CA LEU A 116 11.16 -5.71 -12.17
C LEU A 116 12.28 -4.76 -12.60
N TRP A 117 12.64 -3.88 -11.70
CA TRP A 117 13.64 -2.85 -11.89
C TRP A 117 14.62 -2.92 -10.73
N ASN A 118 15.87 -2.53 -10.96
CA ASN A 118 16.78 -2.28 -9.86
C ASN A 118 16.24 -1.10 -9.02
N GLY A 119 16.03 -1.34 -7.73
CA GLY A 119 15.36 -0.38 -6.84
C GLY A 119 16.14 0.92 -6.64
N LYS A 120 17.45 0.92 -6.85
CA LYS A 120 18.31 2.10 -6.69
C LYS A 120 18.56 2.83 -8.02
N THR A 121 18.86 2.07 -9.07
CA THR A 121 19.22 2.67 -10.37
C THR A 121 18.03 2.88 -11.29
N GLY A 122 16.91 2.17 -11.08
CA GLY A 122 15.76 2.17 -11.96
C GLY A 122 15.98 1.43 -13.29
N GLU A 123 17.10 0.71 -13.43
CA GLU A 123 17.37 -0.09 -14.63
C GLU A 123 16.41 -1.29 -14.68
N PRO A 124 15.86 -1.63 -15.87
CA PRO A 124 14.99 -2.78 -16.02
C PRO A 124 15.80 -4.08 -15.84
N THR A 125 15.27 -5.01 -15.06
CA THR A 125 15.92 -6.31 -14.81
C THR A 125 15.16 -7.46 -15.44
N LYS A 126 13.82 -7.50 -15.29
CA LYS A 126 12.98 -8.58 -15.79
C LYS A 126 11.60 -8.11 -16.19
N ILE A 127 10.96 -8.90 -17.05
CA ILE A 127 9.53 -8.78 -17.39
C ILE A 127 8.87 -10.12 -17.13
N LEU A 128 7.85 -10.12 -16.27
CA LEU A 128 7.03 -11.27 -15.99
C LEU A 128 5.73 -11.12 -16.79
N PHE A 129 5.49 -12.03 -17.71
CA PHE A 129 4.28 -12.02 -18.52
C PHE A 129 3.18 -12.81 -17.83
N THR A 130 2.01 -12.25 -17.76
CA THR A 130 0.84 -12.98 -17.35
C THR A 130 0.29 -13.72 -18.58
N ARG A 131 0.29 -15.06 -18.57
CA ARG A 131 -0.04 -15.91 -19.73
C ARG A 131 -1.43 -15.71 -20.33
N TYR A 132 -2.33 -15.03 -19.62
CA TYR A 132 -3.69 -14.74 -20.07
C TYR A 132 -3.92 -13.23 -20.05
N ASP A 133 -4.81 -12.75 -20.90
CA ASP A 133 -5.07 -11.35 -21.27
C ASP A 133 -5.62 -10.46 -20.16
N HIS A 134 -5.09 -10.52 -18.92
CA HIS A 134 -5.66 -9.82 -17.78
C HIS A 134 -4.73 -8.78 -17.16
N ASN A 135 -5.30 -7.62 -16.88
CA ASN A 135 -4.63 -6.47 -16.26
C ASN A 135 -4.11 -6.82 -14.86
N VAL A 136 -2.92 -6.31 -14.52
CA VAL A 136 -2.41 -6.37 -13.15
C VAL A 136 -3.02 -5.22 -12.35
N CYS A 137 -3.81 -5.55 -11.32
CA CYS A 137 -4.50 -4.56 -10.48
C CYS A 137 -3.77 -4.28 -9.18
N SER A 138 -3.14 -5.28 -8.61
CA SER A 138 -2.51 -5.22 -7.30
C SER A 138 -1.28 -6.11 -7.26
N LEU A 139 -0.29 -5.71 -6.48
CA LEU A 139 0.92 -6.48 -6.15
C LEU A 139 1.11 -6.51 -4.64
N SER A 140 1.58 -7.62 -4.12
CA SER A 140 2.02 -7.75 -2.74
C SER A 140 3.24 -8.63 -2.66
N LEU A 141 4.23 -8.22 -1.85
CA LEU A 141 5.43 -9.01 -1.57
C LEU A 141 5.27 -9.75 -0.26
N SER A 142 5.83 -10.95 -0.19
CA SER A 142 6.05 -11.63 1.09
C SER A 142 7.01 -10.82 1.97
N PRO A 143 6.93 -10.93 3.31
CA PRO A 143 7.76 -10.13 4.23
C PRO A 143 9.26 -10.32 4.04
N ASP A 144 9.69 -11.49 3.57
CA ASP A 144 11.09 -11.80 3.22
C ASP A 144 11.50 -11.25 1.84
N GLY A 145 10.54 -10.74 1.06
CA GLY A 145 10.75 -10.21 -0.29
C GLY A 145 11.00 -11.27 -1.37
N LEU A 146 10.89 -12.55 -1.05
CA LEU A 146 11.20 -13.63 -2.00
C LEU A 146 10.04 -13.95 -2.93
N MET A 147 8.80 -13.73 -2.49
CA MET A 147 7.60 -14.02 -3.28
C MET A 147 6.84 -12.74 -3.63
N LEU A 148 6.33 -12.69 -4.87
CA LEU A 148 5.50 -11.61 -5.39
C LEU A 148 4.16 -12.17 -5.84
N ALA A 149 3.08 -11.75 -5.18
CA ALA A 149 1.71 -12.09 -5.55
C ALA A 149 1.07 -11.00 -6.42
N ARG A 150 0.23 -11.41 -7.37
CA ARG A 150 -0.54 -10.54 -8.25
C ARG A 150 -2.04 -10.77 -8.12
N GLY A 151 -2.81 -9.69 -7.93
CA GLY A 151 -4.24 -9.64 -8.20
C GLY A 151 -4.52 -9.09 -9.60
N SER A 152 -5.57 -9.58 -10.26
CA SER A 152 -5.92 -9.21 -11.63
C SER A 152 -7.42 -9.22 -11.87
N HIS A 153 -7.83 -8.72 -13.04
CA HIS A 153 -9.20 -8.88 -13.54
C HIS A 153 -9.45 -10.34 -14.03
N ASN A 154 -8.93 -11.30 -13.28
CA ASN A 154 -9.19 -12.72 -13.46
C ASN A 154 -9.34 -13.36 -12.08
N LYS A 155 -9.91 -14.55 -12.04
CA LYS A 155 -10.12 -15.34 -10.83
C LYS A 155 -8.82 -15.91 -10.21
N ASP A 156 -7.71 -15.89 -10.96
CA ASP A 156 -6.44 -16.45 -10.54
C ASP A 156 -5.58 -15.42 -9.79
N ILE A 157 -4.88 -15.88 -8.80
CA ILE A 157 -3.75 -15.21 -8.20
C ILE A 157 -2.50 -15.97 -8.59
N LYS A 158 -1.51 -15.26 -9.07
CA LYS A 158 -0.23 -15.86 -9.40
C LYS A 158 0.84 -15.36 -8.45
N ILE A 159 1.75 -16.27 -8.11
CA ILE A 159 2.88 -16.00 -7.24
C ILE A 159 4.18 -16.36 -7.98
N TRP A 160 5.13 -15.45 -7.96
CA TRP A 160 6.45 -15.61 -8.55
C TRP A 160 7.55 -15.50 -7.50
N GLU A 161 8.64 -16.21 -7.74
CA GLU A 161 9.91 -15.93 -7.09
C GLU A 161 10.54 -14.67 -7.67
N VAL A 162 10.85 -13.70 -6.83
CA VAL A 162 11.33 -12.38 -7.25
C VAL A 162 12.71 -12.46 -7.93
N THR A 163 13.61 -13.28 -7.39
CA THR A 163 14.99 -13.38 -7.85
C THR A 163 15.10 -14.01 -9.23
N THR A 164 14.41 -15.11 -9.47
CA THR A 164 14.44 -15.84 -10.76
C THR A 164 13.39 -15.36 -11.73
N GLY A 165 12.25 -14.83 -11.23
CA GLY A 165 11.07 -14.52 -12.02
C GLY A 165 10.28 -15.77 -12.42
N THR A 166 10.54 -16.91 -11.78
CA THR A 166 9.81 -18.16 -12.01
C THR A 166 8.44 -18.10 -11.36
N GLU A 167 7.40 -18.50 -12.08
CA GLU A 167 6.06 -18.69 -11.51
C GLU A 167 6.11 -19.89 -10.58
N LEU A 168 5.84 -19.67 -9.29
CA LEU A 168 5.85 -20.70 -8.26
C LEU A 168 4.51 -21.43 -8.20
N MET A 169 3.42 -20.67 -8.22
CA MET A 169 2.07 -21.24 -8.11
C MET A 169 1.01 -20.33 -8.71
N THR A 170 -0.13 -20.95 -9.04
CA THR A 170 -1.36 -20.27 -9.41
C THR A 170 -2.47 -20.73 -8.48
N LEU A 171 -3.00 -19.82 -7.67
CA LEU A 171 -4.11 -20.09 -6.76
C LEU A 171 -5.43 -19.86 -7.52
N LEU A 172 -6.23 -20.90 -7.64
CA LEU A 172 -7.52 -20.89 -8.35
C LEU A 172 -8.66 -21.05 -7.34
N GLY A 173 -9.71 -20.27 -7.49
CA GLY A 173 -10.95 -20.55 -6.78
C GLY A 173 -11.49 -21.93 -7.17
N LYS A 174 -11.98 -22.72 -6.20
CA LYS A 174 -12.48 -24.09 -6.44
C LYS A 174 -13.76 -24.14 -7.27
N ASP A 175 -14.47 -23.04 -7.39
CA ASP A 175 -15.75 -22.98 -8.08
C ASP A 175 -15.57 -22.70 -9.58
N GLU A 176 -15.96 -23.64 -10.43
CA GLU A 176 -15.95 -23.48 -11.90
C GLU A 176 -16.75 -22.26 -12.39
N TYR A 177 -17.69 -21.79 -11.58
CA TYR A 177 -18.59 -20.66 -11.88
C TYR A 177 -18.17 -19.35 -11.20
N ASP A 178 -17.03 -19.30 -10.50
CA ASP A 178 -16.56 -18.11 -9.80
C ASP A 178 -15.80 -17.18 -10.76
N HIS A 179 -16.53 -16.47 -11.64
CA HIS A 179 -15.97 -15.52 -12.62
C HIS A 179 -15.68 -14.13 -12.01
N HIS A 180 -15.19 -14.09 -10.75
CA HIS A 180 -14.95 -12.84 -10.03
C HIS A 180 -13.50 -12.41 -10.14
N TRP A 181 -13.32 -11.09 -10.26
CA TRP A 181 -12.00 -10.48 -10.38
C TRP A 181 -11.29 -10.45 -9.03
N SER A 182 -10.04 -10.88 -8.98
CA SER A 182 -9.15 -10.72 -7.83
C SER A 182 -8.57 -9.31 -7.85
N VAL A 183 -9.22 -8.37 -7.17
CA VAL A 183 -8.90 -6.94 -7.33
C VAL A 183 -7.72 -6.51 -6.47
N CYS A 184 -7.61 -7.03 -5.25
CA CYS A 184 -6.54 -6.71 -4.33
C CYS A 184 -6.00 -7.97 -3.65
N VAL A 185 -4.71 -7.97 -3.39
CA VAL A 185 -3.99 -9.03 -2.68
C VAL A 185 -3.12 -8.43 -1.58
N ALA A 186 -2.94 -9.16 -0.49
CA ALA A 186 -2.06 -8.78 0.61
C ALA A 186 -1.45 -10.02 1.28
N PHE A 187 -0.13 -10.09 1.35
CA PHE A 187 0.56 -11.02 2.25
C PHE A 187 0.41 -10.56 3.69
N SER A 188 0.23 -11.51 4.59
CA SER A 188 0.29 -11.22 6.01
C SER A 188 1.76 -10.95 6.43
N PRO A 189 1.98 -10.10 7.46
CA PRO A 189 3.33 -9.77 7.94
C PRO A 189 4.13 -10.96 8.49
N ASP A 190 3.47 -12.06 8.85
CA ASP A 190 4.12 -13.31 9.25
C ASP A 190 4.54 -14.19 8.05
N GLY A 191 4.10 -13.83 6.83
CA GLY A 191 4.39 -14.57 5.60
C GLY A 191 3.61 -15.86 5.41
N ILE A 192 2.70 -16.20 6.35
CA ILE A 192 1.96 -17.47 6.33
C ILE A 192 0.72 -17.38 5.44
N HIS A 193 0.07 -16.21 5.42
CA HIS A 193 -1.20 -16.04 4.73
C HIS A 193 -1.11 -15.08 3.55
N LEU A 194 -1.89 -15.38 2.53
CA LEU A 194 -2.20 -14.45 1.43
C LEU A 194 -3.72 -14.22 1.44
N ALA A 195 -4.12 -12.98 1.62
CA ALA A 195 -5.52 -12.57 1.49
C ALA A 195 -5.79 -12.01 0.10
N HIS A 196 -6.97 -12.29 -0.44
CA HIS A 196 -7.45 -11.57 -1.61
C HIS A 196 -8.92 -11.15 -1.49
N GLY A 197 -9.22 -10.01 -2.08
CA GLY A 197 -10.57 -9.45 -2.18
C GLY A 197 -11.06 -9.41 -3.61
N THR A 198 -12.35 -9.65 -3.79
CA THR A 198 -12.98 -9.73 -5.11
C THR A 198 -13.91 -8.55 -5.39
N ASP A 199 -14.34 -8.45 -6.66
CA ASP A 199 -15.29 -7.45 -7.14
C ASP A 199 -16.73 -7.63 -6.63
N ILE A 200 -17.03 -8.76 -5.99
CA ILE A 200 -18.33 -9.05 -5.35
C ILE A 200 -18.29 -9.07 -3.83
N GLY A 201 -17.16 -8.66 -3.23
CA GLY A 201 -17.02 -8.60 -1.78
C GLY A 201 -16.63 -9.90 -1.10
N LYS A 202 -16.22 -10.93 -1.85
CA LYS A 202 -15.64 -12.14 -1.25
C LYS A 202 -14.23 -11.85 -0.76
N ILE A 203 -13.87 -12.45 0.38
CA ILE A 203 -12.52 -12.50 0.91
C ILE A 203 -12.10 -13.97 0.95
N LYS A 204 -10.95 -14.29 0.36
CA LYS A 204 -10.34 -15.61 0.50
C LYS A 204 -8.99 -15.47 1.19
N ILE A 205 -8.69 -16.43 2.08
CA ILE A 205 -7.41 -16.54 2.74
C ILE A 205 -6.77 -17.85 2.33
N TRP A 206 -5.55 -17.74 1.88
CA TRP A 206 -4.69 -18.85 1.49
C TRP A 206 -3.57 -19.02 2.50
N GLU A 207 -3.30 -20.22 2.92
CA GLU A 207 -2.06 -20.55 3.62
C GLU A 207 -0.99 -20.83 2.55
N VAL A 208 0.05 -20.01 2.53
CA VAL A 208 1.16 -20.13 1.56
C VAL A 208 2.32 -20.83 2.24
N LEU A 209 2.43 -22.14 2.02
CA LEU A 209 3.51 -22.94 2.60
C LEU A 209 4.71 -22.97 1.66
N PRO A 210 5.95 -23.05 2.20
CA PRO A 210 7.17 -23.23 1.41
C PRO A 210 7.15 -24.47 0.52
N SER A 211 6.35 -25.48 0.87
CA SER A 211 6.15 -26.70 0.08
C SER A 211 5.34 -26.49 -1.20
N GLY A 212 4.78 -25.30 -1.42
CA GLY A 212 3.87 -25.02 -2.55
C GLY A 212 2.47 -25.62 -2.38
N GLU A 213 2.16 -26.17 -1.20
CA GLU A 213 0.81 -26.59 -0.88
C GLU A 213 -0.07 -25.38 -0.60
N GLU A 214 -1.27 -25.39 -1.14
CA GLU A 214 -2.27 -24.37 -0.89
C GLU A 214 -3.39 -24.90 0.00
N LYS A 215 -3.81 -24.11 0.94
CA LYS A 215 -4.98 -24.40 1.77
C LYS A 215 -5.86 -23.17 1.84
N VAL A 216 -7.08 -23.28 1.33
CA VAL A 216 -8.09 -22.24 1.52
C VAL A 216 -8.58 -22.34 2.96
N LEU A 217 -8.27 -21.33 3.77
CA LEU A 217 -8.72 -21.25 5.17
C LEU A 217 -10.12 -20.66 5.30
N HIS A 218 -10.48 -19.76 4.39
CA HIS A 218 -11.78 -19.12 4.38
C HIS A 218 -12.21 -18.76 2.96
N ASP A 219 -13.42 -19.14 2.59
CA ASP A 219 -14.11 -18.77 1.36
C ASP A 219 -15.49 -18.22 1.75
N GLY A 220 -15.51 -16.97 2.21
CA GLY A 220 -16.71 -16.34 2.78
C GLY A 220 -17.23 -15.19 1.93
N HIS A 221 -18.55 -15.04 1.96
CA HIS A 221 -19.22 -13.87 1.42
C HIS A 221 -19.36 -12.79 2.49
N TRP A 222 -18.99 -11.58 2.14
CA TRP A 222 -19.33 -10.45 2.97
C TRP A 222 -20.66 -9.83 2.50
N ARG A 223 -21.72 -10.03 3.29
CA ARG A 223 -23.03 -9.39 3.07
C ARG A 223 -23.42 -8.57 4.31
N ARG A 224 -23.92 -7.38 4.07
CA ARG A 224 -24.59 -6.59 5.10
C ARG A 224 -26.03 -7.09 5.23
N GLY A 225 -26.38 -7.75 6.35
CA GLY A 225 -27.75 -7.90 6.84
C GLY A 225 -28.70 -8.75 6.00
N VAL A 226 -28.30 -9.97 5.60
CA VAL A 226 -29.27 -11.00 5.23
C VAL A 226 -28.99 -12.21 6.10
N GLU A 227 -29.92 -12.48 6.99
CA GLU A 227 -29.95 -13.73 7.76
C GLU A 227 -29.97 -14.93 6.82
N ASP A 228 -29.24 -15.93 7.22
CA ASP A 228 -29.03 -17.23 6.64
C ASP A 228 -30.26 -17.77 5.89
N SER A 229 -30.22 -17.83 4.59
CA SER A 229 -31.02 -18.74 3.82
C SER A 229 -30.13 -19.42 2.77
N THR A 230 -30.12 -20.71 2.87
CA THR A 230 -29.27 -21.73 2.26
C THR A 230 -29.20 -21.78 0.73
N GLU A 231 -29.23 -20.67 0.01
CA GLU A 231 -29.02 -20.63 -1.44
C GLU A 231 -28.29 -19.35 -1.86
N THR A 232 -26.96 -19.40 -1.92
CA THR A 232 -26.15 -18.37 -2.57
C THR A 232 -26.15 -18.56 -4.08
N ARG A 233 -27.23 -18.27 -4.75
CA ARG A 233 -27.21 -18.02 -6.20
C ARG A 233 -26.77 -16.58 -6.41
N GLY A 234 -25.50 -16.38 -6.79
CA GLY A 234 -25.06 -15.14 -7.43
C GLY A 234 -25.86 -14.95 -8.72
N TYR A 235 -26.78 -14.01 -8.74
CA TYR A 235 -27.48 -13.68 -9.98
C TYR A 235 -26.50 -13.00 -10.93
N TYR A 236 -26.14 -13.70 -11.98
CA TYR A 236 -25.62 -13.10 -13.22
C TYR A 236 -26.84 -12.58 -13.99
N ILE A 237 -26.73 -11.39 -14.53
CA ILE A 237 -27.68 -10.90 -15.50
C ILE A 237 -26.90 -10.64 -16.78
N GLU A 238 -27.31 -11.39 -17.79
CA GLU A 238 -26.92 -11.18 -19.16
C GLU A 238 -27.51 -9.87 -19.70
N ASP A 239 -26.90 -9.36 -20.75
CA ASP A 239 -26.98 -8.04 -21.35
C ASP A 239 -28.34 -7.73 -22.06
N ASP A 240 -29.49 -8.00 -21.43
CA ASP A 240 -30.78 -7.68 -22.05
C ASP A 240 -31.81 -7.00 -21.12
N GLY A 241 -31.33 -6.09 -20.31
CA GLY A 241 -32.21 -5.07 -19.71
C GLY A 241 -32.89 -5.45 -18.42
N GLY A 242 -32.28 -5.13 -17.32
CA GLY A 242 -33.09 -4.82 -16.17
C GLY A 242 -32.73 -5.28 -14.78
N PHE A 243 -31.50 -5.67 -14.46
CA PHE A 243 -31.07 -5.67 -13.07
C PHE A 243 -29.60 -5.31 -12.97
N GLN A 244 -29.30 -4.11 -12.48
CA GLN A 244 -27.94 -3.72 -12.17
C GLN A 244 -27.41 -4.61 -11.03
N LYS A 245 -26.30 -5.33 -11.28
CA LYS A 245 -25.49 -5.93 -10.20
C LYS A 245 -25.34 -4.89 -9.09
N PRO A 246 -25.56 -5.22 -7.83
CA PRO A 246 -25.10 -4.36 -6.76
C PRO A 246 -23.57 -4.38 -6.76
N MET A 247 -22.95 -3.52 -7.58
CA MET A 247 -21.50 -3.31 -7.64
C MET A 247 -20.94 -2.67 -6.35
N ASP A 248 -21.75 -2.60 -5.29
CA ASP A 248 -21.42 -1.86 -4.07
C ASP A 248 -20.50 -2.62 -3.12
N TYR A 249 -20.17 -3.88 -3.40
CA TYR A 249 -19.39 -4.71 -2.48
C TYR A 249 -17.92 -4.92 -2.88
N TRP A 250 -17.47 -4.33 -3.95
CA TRP A 250 -16.09 -4.46 -4.42
C TRP A 250 -15.07 -4.11 -3.35
N ILE A 251 -14.20 -5.06 -2.98
CA ILE A 251 -13.10 -4.84 -2.06
C ILE A 251 -11.94 -4.21 -2.84
N GLY A 252 -11.77 -2.90 -2.66
CA GLY A 252 -10.76 -2.10 -3.38
C GLY A 252 -9.42 -2.00 -2.69
N ALA A 253 -9.38 -2.29 -1.39
CA ALA A 253 -8.18 -2.19 -0.56
C ALA A 253 -8.16 -3.25 0.52
N MET A 254 -6.96 -3.72 0.86
CA MET A 254 -6.74 -4.73 1.89
C MET A 254 -5.38 -4.55 2.53
N THR A 255 -5.30 -4.72 3.83
CA THR A 255 -4.05 -4.69 4.59
C THR A 255 -4.19 -5.47 5.88
N PHE A 256 -3.07 -5.90 6.47
CA PHE A 256 -3.03 -6.52 7.79
C PHE A 256 -2.48 -5.54 8.83
N THR A 257 -2.81 -5.79 10.10
CA THR A 257 -2.04 -5.20 11.21
C THR A 257 -0.65 -5.84 11.27
N PRO A 258 0.39 -5.13 11.77
CA PRO A 258 1.76 -5.65 11.81
C PRO A 258 1.92 -6.96 12.59
N ASP A 259 1.03 -7.26 13.53
CA ASP A 259 0.99 -8.52 14.29
C ASP A 259 0.24 -9.66 13.58
N ALA A 260 -0.19 -9.44 12.34
CA ALA A 260 -0.97 -10.37 11.49
C ALA A 260 -2.32 -10.82 12.07
N LYS A 261 -2.81 -10.23 13.18
CA LYS A 261 -4.04 -10.68 13.84
C LYS A 261 -5.32 -10.10 13.27
N ILE A 262 -5.25 -8.96 12.60
CA ILE A 262 -6.41 -8.29 12.02
C ILE A 262 -6.18 -8.09 10.53
N LEU A 263 -7.12 -8.57 9.73
CA LEU A 263 -7.27 -8.18 8.33
C LEU A 263 -8.21 -6.99 8.23
N ILE A 264 -7.82 -5.96 7.50
CA ILE A 264 -8.60 -4.75 7.30
C ILE A 264 -8.92 -4.61 5.81
N THR A 265 -10.19 -4.41 5.49
CA THR A 265 -10.65 -4.27 4.11
C THR A 265 -11.39 -2.95 3.91
N GLY A 266 -11.21 -2.36 2.76
CA GLY A 266 -11.92 -1.16 2.32
C GLY A 266 -12.72 -1.45 1.05
N SER A 267 -13.99 -1.03 1.04
CA SER A 267 -14.91 -1.41 -0.02
C SER A 267 -15.49 -0.21 -0.76
N ARG A 268 -16.07 -0.50 -1.91
CA ARG A 268 -16.90 0.42 -2.69
C ARG A 268 -18.15 0.85 -1.93
N ASP A 269 -18.63 0.06 -0.98
CA ASP A 269 -19.74 0.41 -0.11
C ASP A 269 -19.42 1.54 0.89
N ARG A 270 -18.19 2.10 0.82
CA ARG A 270 -17.69 3.22 1.63
C ARG A 270 -17.41 2.86 3.08
N THR A 271 -17.37 1.57 3.39
CA THR A 271 -17.04 1.07 4.74
C THR A 271 -15.63 0.46 4.78
N ILE A 272 -15.04 0.48 5.96
CA ILE A 272 -13.84 -0.27 6.29
C ILE A 272 -14.22 -1.32 7.31
N LYS A 273 -13.78 -2.56 7.12
CA LYS A 273 -14.06 -3.63 8.07
C LYS A 273 -12.79 -4.27 8.59
N LEU A 274 -12.85 -4.65 9.86
CA LEU A 274 -11.79 -5.30 10.59
C LEU A 274 -12.21 -6.73 10.91
N PHE A 275 -11.39 -7.69 10.50
CA PHE A 275 -11.65 -9.12 10.71
C PHE A 275 -10.55 -9.75 11.53
N ASP A 276 -10.93 -10.58 12.49
CA ASP A 276 -10.01 -11.39 13.27
C ASP A 276 -9.45 -12.54 12.45
N MET A 277 -8.15 -12.75 12.52
CA MET A 277 -7.47 -13.81 11.78
C MET A 277 -7.29 -15.07 12.66
N PRO A 278 -7.29 -16.27 12.08
CA PRO A 278 -7.50 -16.58 10.65
C PRO A 278 -8.98 -16.81 10.27
N HIS A 279 -9.91 -16.68 11.21
CA HIS A 279 -11.30 -17.11 11.03
C HIS A 279 -12.20 -16.09 10.33
N LEU A 280 -11.68 -14.90 10.00
CA LEU A 280 -12.40 -13.79 9.37
C LEU A 280 -13.70 -13.39 10.09
N ILE A 281 -13.67 -13.39 11.42
CA ILE A 281 -14.80 -12.91 12.22
C ILE A 281 -14.78 -11.38 12.20
N GLU A 282 -15.86 -10.75 11.72
CA GLU A 282 -15.97 -9.29 11.72
C GLU A 282 -16.01 -8.76 13.15
N LYS A 283 -14.99 -7.97 13.52
CA LYS A 283 -14.92 -7.33 14.85
C LYS A 283 -15.48 -5.93 14.83
N LYS A 284 -15.28 -5.20 13.73
CA LYS A 284 -15.62 -3.79 13.69
C LYS A 284 -15.87 -3.32 12.25
N SER A 285 -16.82 -2.41 12.09
CA SER A 285 -17.07 -1.69 10.86
C SER A 285 -16.91 -0.19 11.09
N LEU A 286 -16.08 0.48 10.27
CA LEU A 286 -15.82 1.92 10.35
C LEU A 286 -16.55 2.60 9.19
N THR A 287 -17.32 3.64 9.53
CA THR A 287 -18.09 4.44 8.58
C THR A 287 -17.69 5.91 8.66
N GLY A 288 -17.84 6.64 7.55
CA GLY A 288 -17.54 8.08 7.52
C GLY A 288 -16.99 8.59 6.20
N HIS A 289 -16.47 7.72 5.32
CA HIS A 289 -16.22 8.09 3.93
C HIS A 289 -17.53 8.15 3.12
N THR A 290 -17.57 9.06 2.15
CA THR A 290 -18.72 9.23 1.23
C THR A 290 -18.45 8.71 -0.18
N GLY A 291 -17.22 8.25 -0.45
CA GLY A 291 -16.77 7.62 -1.68
C GLY A 291 -16.12 6.27 -1.41
N TRP A 292 -15.72 5.58 -2.47
CA TRP A 292 -15.07 4.27 -2.40
C TRP A 292 -13.75 4.32 -1.64
N ILE A 293 -13.48 3.33 -0.80
CA ILE A 293 -12.17 3.17 -0.16
C ILE A 293 -11.21 2.55 -1.18
N ARG A 294 -10.13 3.26 -1.46
CA ARG A 294 -9.16 2.89 -2.50
C ARG A 294 -7.85 2.35 -1.96
N SER A 295 -7.48 2.78 -0.78
CA SER A 295 -6.22 2.34 -0.16
C SER A 295 -6.31 2.43 1.35
N LEU A 296 -5.61 1.54 2.02
CA LEU A 296 -5.50 1.43 3.45
C LEU A 296 -4.03 1.27 3.82
N ALA A 297 -3.62 1.92 4.89
CA ALA A 297 -2.28 1.76 5.47
C ALA A 297 -2.37 1.74 6.99
N VAL A 298 -1.64 0.85 7.63
CA VAL A 298 -1.54 0.74 9.10
C VAL A 298 -0.17 1.25 9.54
N SER A 299 -0.14 2.02 10.63
CA SER A 299 1.13 2.47 11.23
C SER A 299 1.97 1.28 11.72
N PRO A 300 3.31 1.41 11.78
CA PRO A 300 4.18 0.31 12.18
C PRO A 300 3.90 -0.26 13.58
N ASP A 301 3.30 0.52 14.49
CA ASP A 301 2.89 0.07 15.82
C ASP A 301 1.48 -0.56 15.88
N GLY A 302 0.78 -0.59 14.74
CA GLY A 302 -0.56 -1.18 14.64
C GLY A 302 -1.69 -0.36 15.28
N LYS A 303 -1.46 0.89 15.69
CA LYS A 303 -2.46 1.69 16.41
C LYS A 303 -3.28 2.61 15.52
N VAL A 304 -2.72 3.08 14.42
CA VAL A 304 -3.36 4.01 13.49
C VAL A 304 -3.63 3.34 12.16
N LEU A 305 -4.86 3.43 11.70
CA LEU A 305 -5.23 3.12 10.32
C LEU A 305 -5.44 4.43 9.56
N VAL A 306 -4.94 4.48 8.34
CA VAL A 306 -5.24 5.58 7.41
C VAL A 306 -5.92 5.02 6.19
N SER A 307 -6.95 5.72 5.73
CA SER A 307 -7.74 5.35 4.55
C SER A 307 -7.80 6.48 3.54
N ALA A 308 -7.71 6.13 2.26
CA ALA A 308 -7.84 7.03 1.13
C ALA A 308 -9.09 6.67 0.31
N SER A 309 -9.79 7.69 -0.21
CA SER A 309 -11.08 7.49 -0.83
C SER A 309 -11.30 8.36 -2.07
N ASP A 310 -12.26 7.91 -2.90
CA ASP A 310 -12.79 8.68 -4.03
C ASP A 310 -13.51 9.97 -3.59
N ASP A 311 -13.85 10.11 -2.31
CA ASP A 311 -14.39 11.35 -1.73
C ASP A 311 -13.34 12.46 -1.57
N GLN A 312 -12.13 12.27 -2.10
CA GLN A 312 -10.99 13.19 -2.09
C GLN A 312 -10.38 13.40 -0.69
N THR A 313 -10.80 12.60 0.29
CA THR A 313 -10.31 12.73 1.67
C THR A 313 -9.40 11.58 2.09
N ILE A 314 -8.55 11.88 3.07
CA ILE A 314 -7.77 10.91 3.83
C ILE A 314 -8.27 10.96 5.26
N LYS A 315 -8.58 9.80 5.84
CA LYS A 315 -9.05 9.69 7.22
C LYS A 315 -8.13 8.84 8.07
N PHE A 316 -7.90 9.32 9.29
CA PHE A 316 -7.10 8.64 10.31
C PHE A 316 -8.04 8.06 11.36
N TRP A 317 -7.82 6.80 11.69
CA TRP A 317 -8.66 6.05 12.62
C TRP A 317 -7.80 5.46 13.73
N ASP A 318 -8.27 5.57 14.95
CA ASP A 318 -7.74 4.84 16.09
C ASP A 318 -8.25 3.39 16.00
N LEU A 319 -7.37 2.43 15.77
CA LEU A 319 -7.76 1.03 15.57
C LEU A 319 -8.39 0.40 16.81
N ALA A 320 -7.95 0.80 18.00
CA ALA A 320 -8.52 0.27 19.24
C ALA A 320 -9.98 0.70 19.43
N THR A 321 -10.29 1.97 19.18
CA THR A 321 -11.64 2.52 19.37
C THR A 321 -12.51 2.47 18.12
N GLY A 322 -11.90 2.47 16.93
CA GLY A 322 -12.56 2.61 15.63
C GLY A 322 -13.01 4.03 15.32
N ARG A 323 -12.59 5.03 16.11
CA ARG A 323 -12.99 6.43 15.92
C ARG A 323 -12.11 7.12 14.88
N ASN A 324 -12.73 7.87 13.98
CA ASN A 324 -12.01 8.83 13.14
C ASN A 324 -11.58 10.02 14.01
N PHE A 325 -10.26 10.30 14.04
CA PHE A 325 -9.75 11.43 14.81
C PHE A 325 -9.21 12.57 13.93
N ARG A 326 -8.99 12.33 12.62
CA ARG A 326 -8.52 13.33 11.68
C ARG A 326 -9.02 13.08 10.27
N THR A 327 -9.29 14.15 9.52
CA THR A 327 -9.63 14.09 8.09
C THR A 327 -8.87 15.18 7.35
N LEU A 328 -8.08 14.79 6.35
CA LEU A 328 -7.37 15.70 5.44
C LEU A 328 -8.20 15.87 4.17
N LYS A 329 -8.30 17.12 3.65
CA LYS A 329 -9.13 17.50 2.49
C LYS A 329 -8.35 18.30 1.44
N ASP A 330 -7.05 18.14 1.38
CA ASP A 330 -6.15 18.98 0.58
C ASP A 330 -5.96 18.47 -0.85
N HIS A 331 -6.39 17.25 -1.16
CA HIS A 331 -6.47 16.76 -2.52
C HIS A 331 -7.74 17.25 -3.22
N THR A 332 -7.61 17.61 -4.50
CA THR A 332 -8.73 18.08 -5.35
C THR A 332 -9.27 17.00 -6.27
N GLY A 333 -8.79 15.78 -6.15
CA GLY A 333 -9.22 14.59 -6.88
C GLY A 333 -9.22 13.36 -5.99
N ALA A 334 -9.81 12.27 -6.48
CA ALA A 334 -9.86 11.00 -5.76
C ALA A 334 -8.47 10.57 -5.26
N VAL A 335 -8.34 10.22 -3.97
CA VAL A 335 -7.09 9.72 -3.40
C VAL A 335 -7.03 8.22 -3.61
N ARG A 336 -6.06 7.77 -4.41
CA ARG A 336 -5.99 6.39 -4.92
C ARG A 336 -5.09 5.48 -4.12
N CYS A 337 -4.04 6.03 -3.54
CA CYS A 337 -3.07 5.24 -2.78
C CYS A 337 -2.56 6.05 -1.60
N ILE A 338 -2.31 5.33 -0.50
CA ILE A 338 -1.72 5.88 0.70
C ILE A 338 -0.74 4.88 1.30
N THR A 339 0.38 5.35 1.83
CA THR A 339 1.38 4.50 2.46
C THR A 339 2.15 5.27 3.53
N PHE A 340 2.49 4.59 4.62
CA PHE A 340 3.42 5.12 5.63
C PHE A 340 4.87 4.96 5.16
N SER A 341 5.73 5.88 5.59
CA SER A 341 7.18 5.66 5.56
C SER A 341 7.55 4.50 6.50
N PRO A 342 8.68 3.82 6.26
CA PRO A 342 9.11 2.70 7.10
C PRO A 342 9.26 3.06 8.58
N ASP A 343 9.64 4.30 8.88
CA ASP A 343 9.75 4.82 10.24
C ASP A 343 8.41 5.32 10.84
N GLY A 344 7.31 5.26 10.07
CA GLY A 344 5.96 5.68 10.48
C GLY A 344 5.76 7.18 10.68
N LYS A 345 6.79 8.00 10.49
CA LYS A 345 6.71 9.45 10.75
C LYS A 345 6.09 10.24 9.61
N ARG A 346 6.16 9.70 8.39
CA ARG A 346 5.62 10.32 7.17
C ARG A 346 4.56 9.44 6.53
N LEU A 347 3.68 10.08 5.79
CA LEU A 347 2.65 9.44 4.99
C LEU A 347 2.71 10.03 3.60
N ALA A 348 2.64 9.20 2.57
CA ALA A 348 2.53 9.64 1.18
C ALA A 348 1.14 9.30 0.64
N SER A 349 0.52 10.23 -0.05
CA SER A 349 -0.77 10.05 -0.72
C SER A 349 -0.67 10.39 -2.20
N ALA A 350 -1.26 9.55 -3.05
CA ALA A 350 -1.30 9.74 -4.49
C ALA A 350 -2.74 9.93 -4.97
N SER A 351 -2.96 10.90 -5.86
CA SER A 351 -4.30 11.31 -6.27
C SER A 351 -4.48 11.47 -7.78
N TRP A 352 -5.72 11.43 -8.17
CA TRP A 352 -6.16 11.78 -9.53
C TRP A 352 -6.00 13.26 -9.85
N ASP A 353 -5.73 14.11 -8.84
CA ASP A 353 -5.32 15.50 -9.05
C ASP A 353 -3.89 15.64 -9.62
N ARG A 354 -3.24 14.53 -9.94
CA ARG A 354 -1.89 14.43 -10.53
C ARG A 354 -0.77 14.83 -9.58
N THR A 355 -1.05 14.84 -8.28
CA THR A 355 -0.05 15.15 -7.25
C THR A 355 0.16 13.97 -6.30
N ILE A 356 1.37 13.91 -5.73
CA ILE A 356 1.65 13.15 -4.53
C ILE A 356 1.87 14.17 -3.42
N LYS A 357 1.24 13.97 -2.28
CA LYS A 357 1.47 14.79 -1.08
C LYS A 357 2.18 13.99 -0.01
N LEU A 358 3.14 14.60 0.63
CA LEU A 358 3.86 14.08 1.78
C LEU A 358 3.38 14.79 3.03
N TRP A 359 3.00 14.01 4.01
CA TRP A 359 2.49 14.47 5.30
C TRP A 359 3.44 14.04 6.40
N GLU A 360 3.54 14.83 7.42
CA GLU A 360 4.34 14.55 8.61
C GLU A 360 3.49 14.82 9.86
N GLY A 361 3.55 13.89 10.82
CA GLY A 361 2.97 14.05 12.14
C GLY A 361 3.96 14.70 13.10
N GLY A 362 3.57 14.87 14.36
CA GLY A 362 4.48 15.26 15.43
C GLY A 362 4.13 16.54 16.18
N ALA A 363 5.00 16.94 17.09
CA ALA A 363 4.82 18.14 17.89
C ALA A 363 4.84 19.40 17.02
N LYS A 364 4.00 20.39 17.37
CA LYS A 364 4.10 21.73 16.79
C LYS A 364 5.55 22.20 16.87
N ALA A 365 6.09 22.70 15.76
CA ALA A 365 7.31 23.49 15.84
C ALA A 365 7.03 24.62 16.85
N GLU A 366 7.82 24.72 17.89
CA GLU A 366 7.81 25.92 18.75
C GLU A 366 8.13 27.10 17.83
N GLU A 367 7.20 28.05 17.77
CA GLU A 367 7.36 29.34 17.07
C GLU A 367 8.46 30.18 17.69
#